data_0818804051c0629173ccbc030648afa2
#
_entry.id   0818804051c0629173ccbc030648afa2
#
_cell.length_a   1.000
_cell.length_b   1.000
_cell.length_c   1.000
_cell.angle_alpha   90.00
_cell.angle_beta   90.00
_cell.angle_gamma   90.00
#
_symmetry.space_group_name_H-M   'P 1'
#
loop_
_entity.id
_entity.type
_entity.pdbx_description
1 polymer ?
#
loop_
_entity_poly.entity_id
_entity_poly.type
_entity_poly.pdbx_seq_one_letter_code
_entity_poly.pdbx_strand_id
1 'polypeptide(L)'
;MRAGQIQARLTSTNLWWAHPKDWVGRDPDLREASDAPFVHSAGVLDDLTPGGLYVLRGPRRVGKSVELKRTVERLLAEGVDPRAIAHMSVDGWVADDLGAFVRAADRLMPPEGRRWWLIDEITSITDGWSARIKWLRDNDSRFRSDTVVLTGSSSSNLRDSVGDLAGRRGPASDPDRVMLPIGFRTFVKLVSRHPPAEEATPPEPLAVADLTPDRLRDAAYRLTPWLHMLAEAWEDYLHVGGFPLAVAAHIRARVPDQSLRLALQGVISGDAFQRARLSDLQTGEMLHQLARGLGSKFNAAGLARCID
;
A
#
# COMPACT_ATOMS: atom_id res chain seq x y z
N MET A 1 -8.57 -11.28 22.17
CA MET A 1 -9.93 -10.60 22.19
C MET A 1 -11.06 -11.60 22.40
N ARG A 2 -12.23 -11.17 22.97
CA ARG A 2 -13.42 -12.05 23.11
C ARG A 2 -14.20 -12.13 21.77
N ALA A 3 -14.80 -13.28 21.46
CA ALA A 3 -15.50 -13.50 20.18
C ALA A 3 -16.59 -12.45 19.90
N GLY A 4 -17.39 -12.08 20.90
CA GLY A 4 -18.43 -11.04 20.74
C GLY A 4 -17.87 -9.65 20.39
N GLN A 5 -16.70 -9.28 20.91
CA GLN A 5 -16.05 -8.02 20.57
C GLN A 5 -15.57 -8.03 19.10
N ILE A 6 -15.02 -9.17 18.64
CA ILE A 6 -14.61 -9.33 17.24
C ILE A 6 -15.82 -9.24 16.31
N GLN A 7 -16.94 -9.90 16.66
CA GLN A 7 -18.17 -9.84 15.85
C GLN A 7 -18.74 -8.42 15.76
N ALA A 8 -18.80 -7.71 16.90
CA ALA A 8 -19.24 -6.31 16.91
C ALA A 8 -18.34 -5.43 16.02
N ARG A 9 -17.00 -5.60 16.14
CA ARG A 9 -16.04 -4.86 15.31
C ARG A 9 -16.18 -5.21 13.83
N LEU A 10 -16.36 -6.50 13.48
CA LEU A 10 -16.63 -6.90 12.10
C LEU A 10 -17.86 -6.20 11.52
N THR A 11 -18.98 -6.21 12.26
CA THR A 11 -20.21 -5.59 11.79
C THR A 11 -20.08 -4.07 11.66
N SER A 12 -19.38 -3.41 12.57
CA SER A 12 -19.19 -1.95 12.50
C SER A 12 -18.19 -1.51 11.43
N THR A 13 -17.18 -2.33 11.11
CA THR A 13 -16.14 -1.99 10.15
C THR A 13 -16.54 -2.34 8.72
N ASN A 14 -17.28 -3.44 8.52
CA ASN A 14 -17.70 -3.90 7.19
C ASN A 14 -19.08 -3.30 6.83
N LEU A 15 -19.08 -1.99 6.55
CA LEU A 15 -20.29 -1.22 6.28
C LEU A 15 -21.11 -1.78 5.11
N TRP A 16 -20.49 -2.41 4.12
CA TRP A 16 -21.14 -3.06 2.98
C TRP A 16 -22.01 -4.26 3.37
N TRP A 17 -21.82 -4.83 4.55
CA TRP A 17 -22.68 -5.90 5.05
C TRP A 17 -24.12 -5.43 5.30
N ALA A 18 -24.29 -4.17 5.70
CA ALA A 18 -25.60 -3.56 5.95
C ALA A 18 -26.03 -2.62 4.82
N HIS A 19 -25.07 -1.98 4.14
CA HIS A 19 -25.29 -0.90 3.19
C HIS A 19 -24.48 -1.10 1.89
N PRO A 20 -24.69 -2.21 1.14
CA PRO A 20 -23.83 -2.56 0.01
C PRO A 20 -23.82 -1.52 -1.12
N LYS A 21 -24.84 -0.68 -1.23
CA LYS A 21 -24.97 0.31 -2.31
C LYS A 21 -24.39 1.69 -1.97
N ASP A 22 -24.36 2.08 -0.69
CA ASP A 22 -24.01 3.45 -0.25
C ASP A 22 -22.92 3.50 0.81
N TRP A 23 -22.25 2.38 1.10
CA TRP A 23 -21.21 2.28 2.12
C TRP A 23 -20.00 3.16 1.82
N VAL A 24 -19.64 3.36 0.54
CA VAL A 24 -18.48 4.18 0.12
C VAL A 24 -18.59 5.59 0.69
N GLY A 25 -19.77 6.22 0.60
CA GLY A 25 -20.01 7.54 1.16
C GLY A 25 -20.08 7.60 2.68
N ARG A 26 -20.09 6.44 3.36
CA ARG A 26 -20.10 6.34 4.83
C ARG A 26 -18.74 5.98 5.40
N ASP A 27 -17.87 5.36 4.60
CA ASP A 27 -16.54 4.95 5.04
C ASP A 27 -15.61 6.18 5.15
N PRO A 28 -14.99 6.41 6.31
CA PRO A 28 -14.19 7.62 6.54
C PRO A 28 -12.96 7.70 5.62
N ASP A 29 -12.28 6.57 5.35
CA ASP A 29 -11.06 6.57 4.54
C ASP A 29 -11.39 6.82 3.06
N LEU A 30 -12.49 6.24 2.55
CA LEU A 30 -12.93 6.48 1.19
C LEU A 30 -13.50 7.88 1.00
N ARG A 31 -14.16 8.44 2.01
CA ARG A 31 -14.60 9.86 1.99
C ARG A 31 -13.39 10.78 1.91
N GLU A 32 -12.41 10.60 2.79
CA GLU A 32 -11.18 11.40 2.76
C GLU A 32 -10.47 11.28 1.40
N ALA A 33 -10.41 10.07 0.84
CA ALA A 33 -9.85 9.84 -0.49
C ALA A 33 -10.69 10.48 -1.61
N SER A 34 -12.02 10.54 -1.46
CA SER A 34 -12.93 11.18 -2.43
C SER A 34 -12.90 12.70 -2.36
N ASP A 35 -12.62 13.25 -1.18
CA ASP A 35 -12.41 14.68 -0.98
C ASP A 35 -11.06 15.18 -1.53
N ALA A 36 -10.15 14.25 -1.89
CA ALA A 36 -8.89 14.60 -2.52
C ALA A 36 -9.14 15.23 -3.92
N PRO A 37 -8.25 16.15 -4.36
CA PRO A 37 -8.40 16.83 -5.68
C PRO A 37 -8.16 15.90 -6.88
N PHE A 38 -7.93 14.61 -6.63
CA PHE A 38 -7.73 13.57 -7.65
C PHE A 38 -8.18 12.21 -7.13
N VAL A 39 -8.50 11.33 -8.07
CA VAL A 39 -8.73 9.90 -7.79
C VAL A 39 -7.49 9.14 -8.26
N HIS A 40 -6.90 8.35 -7.37
CA HIS A 40 -5.77 7.49 -7.67
C HIS A 40 -5.99 6.09 -7.10
N SER A 41 -5.85 5.07 -7.93
CA SER A 41 -5.70 3.68 -7.53
C SER A 41 -4.35 3.19 -8.03
N ALA A 42 -3.65 2.46 -7.22
CA ALA A 42 -2.38 1.85 -7.62
C ALA A 42 -2.61 0.62 -8.50
N GLY A 43 -3.82 0.06 -8.52
CA GLY A 43 -4.20 -1.12 -9.29
C GLY A 43 -3.45 -2.40 -8.89
N VAL A 44 -2.76 -2.36 -7.76
CA VAL A 44 -1.90 -3.48 -7.31
C VAL A 44 -2.69 -4.70 -6.82
N LEU A 45 -4.01 -4.57 -6.68
CA LEU A 45 -4.92 -5.64 -6.27
C LEU A 45 -6.01 -5.93 -7.33
N ASP A 46 -5.87 -5.44 -8.56
CA ASP A 46 -6.93 -5.59 -9.57
C ASP A 46 -7.05 -7.00 -10.15
N ASP A 47 -5.96 -7.76 -10.17
CA ASP A 47 -5.84 -9.09 -10.79
C ASP A 47 -5.73 -10.24 -9.77
N LEU A 48 -6.45 -10.14 -8.66
CA LEU A 48 -6.44 -11.18 -7.63
C LEU A 48 -7.10 -12.47 -8.13
N THR A 49 -6.36 -13.58 -8.06
CA THR A 49 -6.90 -14.91 -8.35
C THR A 49 -7.66 -15.45 -7.14
N PRO A 50 -8.95 -15.84 -7.29
CA PRO A 50 -9.72 -16.42 -6.20
C PRO A 50 -9.06 -17.66 -5.58
N GLY A 51 -8.96 -17.70 -4.24
CA GLY A 51 -8.25 -18.75 -3.49
C GLY A 51 -6.77 -18.43 -3.22
N GLY A 52 -6.26 -17.34 -3.77
CA GLY A 52 -4.90 -16.90 -3.57
C GLY A 52 -4.66 -16.26 -2.18
N LEU A 53 -3.41 -16.32 -1.72
CA LEU A 53 -2.94 -15.56 -0.56
C LEU A 53 -1.89 -14.54 -1.01
N TYR A 54 -2.21 -13.28 -0.82
CA TYR A 54 -1.42 -12.14 -1.24
C TYR A 54 -0.89 -11.36 -0.03
N VAL A 55 0.27 -10.74 -0.20
CA VAL A 55 0.84 -9.81 0.77
C VAL A 55 1.11 -8.49 0.08
N LEU A 56 0.40 -7.46 0.47
CA LEU A 56 0.59 -6.08 0.01
C LEU A 56 1.46 -5.32 1.01
N ARG A 57 2.65 -4.97 0.60
CA ARG A 57 3.57 -4.14 1.39
C ARG A 57 3.75 -2.77 0.76
N GLY A 58 4.16 -1.83 1.58
CA GLY A 58 4.42 -0.47 1.16
C GLY A 58 4.54 0.45 2.37
N PRO A 59 5.13 1.63 2.22
CA PRO A 59 5.32 2.55 3.34
C PRO A 59 3.98 2.94 4.00
N ARG A 60 4.02 3.42 5.23
CA ARG A 60 2.84 4.01 5.86
C ARG A 60 2.33 5.18 5.03
N ARG A 61 1.02 5.43 5.04
CA ARG A 61 0.34 6.53 4.34
C ARG A 61 0.43 6.51 2.81
N VAL A 62 0.85 5.39 2.21
CA VAL A 62 0.84 5.23 0.74
C VAL A 62 -0.56 4.92 0.19
N GLY A 63 -1.52 4.56 1.05
CA GLY A 63 -2.91 4.29 0.66
C GLY A 63 -3.32 2.81 0.66
N LYS A 64 -2.57 1.91 1.33
CA LYS A 64 -2.89 0.46 1.37
C LYS A 64 -4.30 0.15 1.86
N SER A 65 -4.76 0.78 2.94
CA SER A 65 -6.11 0.60 3.48
C SER A 65 -7.19 1.06 2.49
N VAL A 66 -6.96 2.17 1.78
CA VAL A 66 -7.84 2.66 0.72
C VAL A 66 -7.89 1.67 -0.44
N GLU A 67 -6.75 1.10 -0.84
CA GLU A 67 -6.67 0.09 -1.90
C GLU A 67 -7.43 -1.19 -1.54
N LEU A 68 -7.34 -1.65 -0.26
CA LEU A 68 -8.19 -2.76 0.22
C LEU A 68 -9.67 -2.44 0.10
N LYS A 69 -10.10 -1.23 0.47
CA LYS A 69 -11.50 -0.81 0.40
C LYS A 69 -11.98 -0.64 -1.05
N ARG A 70 -11.13 -0.16 -1.96
CA ARG A 70 -11.42 -0.15 -3.41
C ARG A 70 -11.55 -1.57 -3.97
N THR A 71 -10.77 -2.51 -3.44
CA THR A 71 -10.94 -3.93 -3.77
C THR A 71 -12.31 -4.45 -3.34
N VAL A 72 -12.81 -4.03 -2.16
CA VAL A 72 -14.21 -4.35 -1.75
C VAL A 72 -15.20 -3.77 -2.75
N GLU A 73 -15.06 -2.50 -3.12
CA GLU A 73 -15.95 -1.83 -4.08
C GLU A 73 -16.01 -2.60 -5.42
N ARG A 74 -14.84 -2.98 -5.94
CA ARG A 74 -14.73 -3.77 -7.17
C ARG A 74 -15.39 -5.15 -7.04
N LEU A 75 -15.10 -5.89 -5.97
CA LEU A 75 -15.72 -7.21 -5.74
C LEU A 75 -17.24 -7.15 -5.65
N LEU A 76 -17.78 -6.12 -5.00
CA LEU A 76 -19.23 -5.89 -4.96
C LEU A 76 -19.81 -5.57 -6.34
N ALA A 77 -19.10 -4.79 -7.15
CA ALA A 77 -19.49 -4.50 -8.55
C ALA A 77 -19.43 -5.75 -9.43
N GLU A 78 -18.54 -6.69 -9.16
CA GLU A 78 -18.43 -8.01 -9.80
C GLU A 78 -19.52 -8.99 -9.31
N GLY A 79 -20.38 -8.59 -8.36
CA GLY A 79 -21.47 -9.40 -7.84
C GLY A 79 -21.11 -10.37 -6.72
N VAL A 80 -19.96 -10.19 -6.08
CA VAL A 80 -19.60 -10.96 -4.88
C VAL A 80 -20.56 -10.61 -3.74
N ASP A 81 -21.05 -11.63 -3.02
CA ASP A 81 -21.91 -11.42 -1.86
C ASP A 81 -21.22 -10.51 -0.84
N PRO A 82 -21.84 -9.39 -0.44
CA PRO A 82 -21.27 -8.48 0.56
C PRO A 82 -20.82 -9.20 1.83
N ARG A 83 -21.56 -10.21 2.29
CA ARG A 83 -21.21 -11.01 3.48
C ARG A 83 -20.04 -11.95 3.26
N ALA A 84 -19.68 -12.26 2.01
CA ALA A 84 -18.51 -13.05 1.70
C ALA A 84 -17.18 -12.27 1.76
N ILE A 85 -17.22 -10.97 2.01
CA ILE A 85 -16.05 -10.10 2.09
C ILE A 85 -15.89 -9.60 3.53
N ALA A 86 -14.80 -9.99 4.20
CA ALA A 86 -14.44 -9.53 5.55
C ALA A 86 -13.17 -8.69 5.51
N HIS A 87 -13.26 -7.47 6.00
CA HIS A 87 -12.11 -6.58 6.25
C HIS A 87 -11.91 -6.39 7.74
N MET A 88 -10.64 -6.40 8.18
CA MET A 88 -10.30 -6.13 9.57
C MET A 88 -8.89 -5.55 9.68
N SER A 89 -8.76 -4.41 10.33
CA SER A 89 -7.47 -3.94 10.82
C SER A 89 -7.13 -4.68 12.11
N VAL A 90 -5.96 -5.31 12.14
CA VAL A 90 -5.48 -6.12 13.27
C VAL A 90 -4.45 -5.37 14.11
N ASP A 91 -4.45 -4.05 14.04
CA ASP A 91 -3.58 -3.21 14.86
C ASP A 91 -3.84 -3.44 16.36
N GLY A 92 -2.75 -3.64 17.11
CA GLY A 92 -2.79 -3.96 18.54
C GLY A 92 -3.24 -5.38 18.89
N TRP A 93 -3.31 -6.30 17.93
CA TRP A 93 -3.65 -7.71 18.18
C TRP A 93 -2.41 -8.57 18.46
N VAL A 94 -2.67 -9.77 18.97
CA VAL A 94 -1.68 -10.86 19.07
C VAL A 94 -2.04 -11.97 18.07
N ALA A 95 -1.08 -12.83 17.76
CA ALA A 95 -1.25 -13.89 16.73
C ALA A 95 -2.46 -14.80 16.98
N ASP A 96 -2.77 -15.10 18.23
CA ASP A 96 -3.92 -15.96 18.59
C ASP A 96 -5.27 -15.32 18.29
N ASP A 97 -5.35 -14.00 18.28
CA ASP A 97 -6.57 -13.28 17.90
C ASP A 97 -6.97 -13.52 16.44
N LEU A 98 -6.01 -13.82 15.54
CA LEU A 98 -6.30 -14.17 14.15
C LEU A 98 -7.16 -15.43 14.04
N GLY A 99 -6.90 -16.45 14.86
CA GLY A 99 -7.74 -17.64 14.88
C GLY A 99 -9.13 -17.40 15.50
N ALA A 100 -9.20 -16.53 16.51
CA ALA A 100 -10.47 -16.09 17.06
C ALA A 100 -11.29 -15.27 16.05
N PHE A 101 -10.63 -14.45 15.24
CA PHE A 101 -11.23 -13.67 14.16
C PHE A 101 -11.85 -14.57 13.10
N VAL A 102 -11.11 -15.56 12.58
CA VAL A 102 -11.64 -16.50 11.58
C VAL A 102 -12.86 -17.22 12.12
N ARG A 103 -12.80 -17.77 13.33
CA ARG A 103 -13.97 -18.44 13.94
C ARG A 103 -15.15 -17.52 14.22
N ALA A 104 -14.91 -16.26 14.57
CA ALA A 104 -15.99 -15.29 14.81
C ALA A 104 -16.65 -14.87 13.50
N ALA A 105 -15.86 -14.66 12.45
CA ALA A 105 -16.34 -14.29 11.12
C ALA A 105 -17.11 -15.45 10.44
N ASP A 106 -16.69 -16.69 10.62
CA ASP A 106 -17.38 -17.89 10.12
C ASP A 106 -18.87 -17.93 10.47
N ARG A 107 -19.25 -17.38 11.62
CA ARG A 107 -20.65 -17.32 12.07
C ARG A 107 -21.48 -16.23 11.38
N LEU A 108 -20.82 -15.28 10.72
CA LEU A 108 -21.43 -14.11 10.11
C LEU A 108 -21.36 -14.14 8.58
N MET A 109 -20.40 -14.89 8.05
CA MET A 109 -20.16 -15.06 6.62
C MET A 109 -20.99 -16.24 6.05
N PRO A 110 -21.27 -16.25 4.72
CA PRO A 110 -22.00 -17.34 4.10
C PRO A 110 -21.34 -18.70 4.36
N PRO A 111 -22.15 -19.77 4.59
CA PRO A 111 -21.64 -21.11 4.83
C PRO A 111 -21.04 -21.75 3.57
N GLU A 112 -21.44 -21.29 2.39
CA GLU A 112 -21.01 -21.81 1.09
C GLU A 112 -20.33 -20.70 0.26
N GLY A 113 -19.61 -21.10 -0.78
CA GLY A 113 -18.89 -20.18 -1.66
C GLY A 113 -17.52 -19.75 -1.13
N ARG A 114 -16.81 -19.03 -1.96
CA ARG A 114 -15.49 -18.47 -1.63
C ARG A 114 -15.64 -17.17 -0.88
N ARG A 115 -14.78 -16.97 0.11
CA ARG A 115 -14.74 -15.77 0.94
C ARG A 115 -13.46 -14.99 0.67
N TRP A 116 -13.52 -13.70 0.97
CA TRP A 116 -12.43 -12.75 0.82
C TRP A 116 -12.07 -12.19 2.19
N TRP A 117 -10.80 -12.35 2.55
CA TRP A 117 -10.25 -11.87 3.81
C TRP A 117 -9.26 -10.76 3.54
N LEU A 118 -9.60 -9.54 3.88
CA LEU A 118 -8.77 -8.36 3.74
C LEU A 118 -8.28 -7.96 5.12
N ILE A 119 -7.07 -8.40 5.47
CA ILE A 119 -6.49 -8.22 6.81
C ILE A 119 -5.45 -7.11 6.74
N ASP A 120 -5.78 -5.97 7.34
CA ASP A 120 -4.96 -4.77 7.28
C ASP A 120 -4.01 -4.67 8.50
N GLU A 121 -2.82 -4.15 8.27
CA GLU A 121 -1.74 -3.92 9.26
C GLU A 121 -1.31 -5.19 9.99
N ILE A 122 -1.15 -6.33 9.27
CA ILE A 122 -0.75 -7.62 9.87
C ILE A 122 0.61 -7.52 10.59
N THR A 123 1.49 -6.62 10.17
CA THR A 123 2.81 -6.39 10.76
C THR A 123 2.78 -5.64 12.10
N SER A 124 1.60 -5.16 12.53
CA SER A 124 1.42 -4.65 13.90
C SER A 124 1.49 -5.78 14.94
N ILE A 125 1.18 -7.01 14.54
CA ILE A 125 1.40 -8.20 15.35
C ILE A 125 2.90 -8.51 15.32
N THR A 126 3.55 -8.30 16.45
CA THR A 126 5.02 -8.35 16.55
C THR A 126 5.57 -9.74 16.19
N ASP A 127 4.93 -10.82 16.70
CA ASP A 127 5.43 -12.17 16.56
C ASP A 127 4.32 -13.17 16.19
N GLY A 128 4.69 -14.19 15.42
CA GLY A 128 3.90 -15.39 15.20
C GLY A 128 2.71 -15.25 14.23
N TRP A 129 2.47 -14.10 13.64
CA TRP A 129 1.33 -13.92 12.71
C TRP A 129 1.46 -14.82 11.47
N SER A 130 2.67 -14.97 10.90
CA SER A 130 2.91 -15.80 9.71
C SER A 130 2.68 -17.29 10.03
N ALA A 131 3.20 -17.76 11.16
CA ALA A 131 2.95 -19.10 11.64
C ALA A 131 1.45 -19.36 11.87
N ARG A 132 0.72 -18.36 12.39
CA ARG A 132 -0.74 -18.46 12.59
C ARG A 132 -1.52 -18.51 11.28
N ILE A 133 -1.19 -17.67 10.31
CA ILE A 133 -1.81 -17.71 8.96
C ILE A 133 -1.49 -19.05 8.28
N LYS A 134 -0.24 -19.51 8.36
CA LYS A 134 0.15 -20.83 7.87
C LYS A 134 -0.68 -21.94 8.50
N TRP A 135 -0.83 -21.94 9.84
CA TRP A 135 -1.62 -22.92 10.54
C TRP A 135 -3.09 -22.91 10.06
N LEU A 136 -3.70 -21.74 9.89
CA LEU A 136 -5.05 -21.60 9.36
C LEU A 136 -5.17 -22.17 7.95
N ARG A 137 -4.22 -21.88 7.07
CA ARG A 137 -4.19 -22.45 5.71
C ARG A 137 -4.04 -23.96 5.68
N ASP A 138 -3.31 -24.54 6.65
CA ASP A 138 -3.07 -25.97 6.70
C ASP A 138 -4.24 -26.74 7.36
N ASN A 139 -4.93 -26.16 8.36
CA ASN A 139 -5.85 -26.87 9.25
C ASN A 139 -7.32 -26.44 9.09
N ASP A 140 -7.64 -25.30 8.48
CA ASP A 140 -8.99 -24.87 8.19
C ASP A 140 -9.26 -25.04 6.70
N SER A 141 -10.11 -26.01 6.35
CA SER A 141 -10.39 -26.38 4.95
C SER A 141 -11.05 -25.24 4.15
N ARG A 142 -11.84 -24.41 4.81
CA ARG A 142 -12.50 -23.26 4.18
C ARG A 142 -11.51 -22.12 3.99
N PHE A 143 -10.80 -21.73 5.04
CA PHE A 143 -9.78 -20.67 4.96
C PHE A 143 -8.67 -21.02 3.96
N ARG A 144 -8.38 -22.31 3.76
CA ARG A 144 -7.45 -22.80 2.73
C ARG A 144 -7.88 -22.42 1.32
N SER A 145 -9.17 -22.48 1.02
CA SER A 145 -9.73 -22.18 -0.32
C SER A 145 -10.12 -20.72 -0.51
N ASP A 146 -10.16 -19.95 0.56
CA ASP A 146 -10.53 -18.52 0.53
C ASP A 146 -9.41 -17.64 -0.04
N THR A 147 -9.79 -16.49 -0.55
CA THR A 147 -8.81 -15.47 -0.95
C THR A 147 -8.43 -14.62 0.26
N VAL A 148 -7.14 -14.45 0.47
CA VAL A 148 -6.59 -13.70 1.62
C VAL A 148 -5.64 -12.63 1.11
N VAL A 149 -5.87 -11.39 1.50
CA VAL A 149 -4.96 -10.26 1.28
C VAL A 149 -4.51 -9.74 2.63
N LEU A 150 -3.21 -9.77 2.87
CA LEU A 150 -2.57 -9.24 4.07
C LEU A 150 -1.85 -7.95 3.71
N THR A 151 -2.00 -6.89 4.51
CA THR A 151 -1.18 -5.69 4.32
C THR A 151 -0.24 -5.46 5.49
N GLY A 152 0.85 -4.77 5.21
CA GLY A 152 1.77 -4.34 6.26
C GLY A 152 2.68 -3.20 5.80
N SER A 153 3.06 -2.37 6.79
CA SER A 153 3.92 -1.20 6.55
C SER A 153 5.41 -1.50 6.75
N SER A 154 5.73 -2.56 7.51
CA SER A 154 7.11 -2.93 7.82
C SER A 154 7.71 -3.85 6.76
N SER A 155 8.78 -3.40 6.10
CA SER A 155 9.44 -4.17 5.04
C SER A 155 10.31 -5.32 5.57
N SER A 156 10.93 -5.19 6.74
CA SER A 156 11.83 -6.21 7.31
C SER A 156 11.07 -7.41 7.84
N ASN A 157 10.10 -7.19 8.73
CA ASN A 157 9.31 -8.29 9.30
C ASN A 157 8.45 -9.02 8.27
N LEU A 158 8.04 -8.33 7.19
CA LEU A 158 7.30 -8.96 6.10
C LEU A 158 8.17 -9.88 5.25
N ARG A 159 9.43 -9.51 4.96
CA ARG A 159 10.31 -10.36 4.15
C ARG A 159 10.58 -11.71 4.79
N ASP A 160 10.91 -11.70 6.08
CA ASP A 160 11.25 -12.92 6.80
C ASP A 160 10.01 -13.80 6.98
N SER A 161 8.86 -13.18 7.31
CA SER A 161 7.59 -13.87 7.50
C SER A 161 6.91 -14.34 6.20
N VAL A 162 7.20 -13.71 5.06
CA VAL A 162 6.69 -14.12 3.74
C VAL A 162 7.28 -15.46 3.31
N GLY A 163 8.54 -15.75 3.68
CA GLY A 163 9.16 -17.05 3.49
C GLY A 163 8.38 -18.20 4.14
N ASP A 164 7.81 -17.96 5.33
CA ASP A 164 7.00 -18.94 6.05
C ASP A 164 5.70 -19.32 5.31
N LEU A 165 5.20 -18.43 4.46
CA LEU A 165 3.99 -18.64 3.67
C LEU A 165 4.24 -19.32 2.32
N ALA A 166 5.50 -19.65 2.01
CA ALA A 166 5.85 -20.39 0.80
C ALA A 166 5.06 -21.72 0.74
N GLY A 167 4.52 -22.05 -0.42
CA GLY A 167 3.67 -23.24 -0.61
C GLY A 167 2.23 -23.11 -0.08
N ARG A 168 1.82 -21.97 0.52
CA ARG A 168 0.44 -21.69 1.00
C ARG A 168 -0.21 -20.55 0.23
N ARG A 169 0.41 -20.12 -0.86
CA ARG A 169 -0.09 -19.02 -1.70
C ARG A 169 -1.29 -19.40 -2.56
N GLY A 170 -1.62 -20.70 -2.64
CA GLY A 170 -2.68 -21.19 -3.51
C GLY A 170 -2.39 -20.86 -4.98
N PRO A 171 -3.41 -20.50 -5.79
CA PRO A 171 -3.24 -20.18 -7.21
C PRO A 171 -2.77 -18.72 -7.44
N ALA A 172 -2.33 -17.99 -6.42
CA ALA A 172 -1.92 -16.60 -6.57
C ALA A 172 -0.77 -16.46 -7.56
N SER A 173 -0.96 -15.66 -8.61
CA SER A 173 0.11 -15.14 -9.45
C SER A 173 0.67 -13.88 -8.80
N ASP A 174 2.01 -13.74 -8.79
CA ASP A 174 2.69 -12.61 -8.16
C ASP A 174 2.13 -12.26 -6.75
N PRO A 175 2.27 -13.18 -5.78
CA PRO A 175 1.60 -13.08 -4.48
C PRO A 175 2.15 -11.96 -3.58
N ASP A 176 3.34 -11.44 -3.88
CA ASP A 176 4.02 -10.42 -3.08
C ASP A 176 3.95 -9.07 -3.80
N ARG A 177 2.93 -8.30 -3.48
CA ARG A 177 2.63 -7.00 -4.08
C ARG A 177 3.31 -5.87 -3.34
N VAL A 178 3.75 -4.86 -4.08
CA VAL A 178 4.37 -3.65 -3.50
C VAL A 178 3.62 -2.42 -3.96
N MET A 179 3.06 -1.68 -3.02
CA MET A 179 2.47 -0.37 -3.27
C MET A 179 3.51 0.71 -3.01
N LEU A 180 3.90 1.38 -4.06
CA LEU A 180 4.84 2.50 -4.02
C LEU A 180 4.09 3.83 -3.98
N PRO A 181 4.73 4.92 -3.50
CA PRO A 181 4.22 6.27 -3.70
C PRO A 181 3.96 6.55 -5.18
N ILE A 182 3.12 7.52 -5.46
CA ILE A 182 2.79 7.99 -6.82
C ILE A 182 4.09 8.32 -7.55
N GLY A 183 4.34 7.63 -8.66
CA GLY A 183 5.53 7.86 -9.49
C GLY A 183 5.43 9.16 -10.26
N PHE A 184 6.58 9.70 -10.72
CA PHE A 184 6.67 10.98 -11.41
C PHE A 184 5.72 11.12 -12.60
N ARG A 185 5.57 10.09 -13.44
CA ARG A 185 4.65 10.13 -14.58
C ARG A 185 3.20 10.38 -14.16
N THR A 186 2.75 9.72 -13.11
CA THR A 186 1.40 9.90 -12.57
C THR A 186 1.28 11.26 -11.90
N PHE A 187 2.30 11.69 -11.14
CA PHE A 187 2.37 13.01 -10.54
C PHE A 187 2.18 14.11 -11.60
N VAL A 188 2.93 14.06 -12.72
CA VAL A 188 2.78 14.99 -13.82
C VAL A 188 1.34 15.06 -14.32
N LYS A 189 0.68 13.92 -14.54
CA LYS A 189 -0.73 13.88 -14.97
C LYS A 189 -1.69 14.54 -13.98
N LEU A 190 -1.39 14.47 -12.68
CA LEU A 190 -2.25 15.00 -11.63
C LEU A 190 -2.05 16.52 -11.40
N VAL A 191 -0.83 17.02 -11.57
CA VAL A 191 -0.50 18.41 -11.21
C VAL A 191 -0.43 19.36 -12.41
N SER A 192 -0.23 18.85 -13.63
CA SER A 192 -0.07 19.67 -14.82
C SER A 192 -1.40 20.30 -15.25
N ARG A 193 -1.44 21.64 -15.19
CA ARG A 193 -2.63 22.43 -15.57
C ARG A 193 -2.67 22.78 -17.06
N HIS A 194 -1.53 22.72 -17.74
CA HIS A 194 -1.37 23.11 -19.13
C HIS A 194 -0.55 22.05 -19.88
N PRO A 195 -1.18 20.99 -20.41
CA PRO A 195 -0.48 20.11 -21.31
C PRO A 195 0.02 20.92 -22.52
N PRO A 196 1.16 20.56 -23.12
CA PRO A 196 1.55 21.11 -24.43
C PRO A 196 0.42 20.88 -25.41
N ALA A 197 0.35 21.71 -26.46
CA ALA A 197 -0.75 21.79 -27.43
C ALA A 197 -1.47 20.45 -27.67
N GLU A 198 -2.77 20.48 -27.86
CA GLU A 198 -3.69 19.33 -27.93
C GLU A 198 -3.24 18.18 -28.85
N GLU A 199 -2.31 18.42 -29.77
CA GLU A 199 -1.77 17.45 -30.72
C GLU A 199 -0.55 16.65 -30.21
N ALA A 200 0.04 17.02 -29.05
CA ALA A 200 1.22 16.34 -28.54
C ALA A 200 0.84 15.15 -27.67
N THR A 201 0.94 13.95 -28.21
CA THR A 201 0.79 12.70 -27.45
C THR A 201 2.09 12.39 -26.69
N PRO A 202 2.07 12.26 -25.35
CA PRO A 202 3.28 11.88 -24.62
C PRO A 202 3.74 10.49 -25.07
N PRO A 203 5.06 10.27 -25.17
CA PRO A 203 5.59 8.97 -25.57
C PRO A 203 5.19 7.87 -24.59
N GLU A 204 4.92 6.69 -25.13
CA GLU A 204 4.67 5.50 -24.31
C GLU A 204 5.88 5.15 -23.45
N PRO A 205 5.66 4.55 -22.25
CA PRO A 205 6.76 4.09 -21.42
C PRO A 205 7.61 3.06 -22.14
N LEU A 206 8.92 3.21 -22.07
CA LEU A 206 9.86 2.19 -22.54
C LEU A 206 9.99 1.10 -21.47
N ALA A 207 9.82 -0.17 -21.87
CA ALA A 207 10.18 -1.29 -21.01
C ALA A 207 11.71 -1.35 -20.85
N VAL A 208 12.17 -1.81 -19.69
CA VAL A 208 13.62 -1.91 -19.40
C VAL A 208 14.32 -2.80 -20.45
N ALA A 209 13.65 -3.85 -20.94
CA ALA A 209 14.17 -4.73 -21.98
C ALA A 209 14.35 -4.02 -23.35
N ASP A 210 13.66 -2.91 -23.54
CA ASP A 210 13.67 -2.14 -24.81
C ASP A 210 14.60 -0.92 -24.77
N LEU A 211 15.38 -0.73 -23.71
CA LEU A 211 16.29 0.41 -23.53
C LEU A 211 17.51 0.26 -24.44
N THR A 212 17.39 0.73 -25.68
CA THR A 212 18.50 0.88 -26.62
C THR A 212 18.84 2.36 -26.81
N PRO A 213 20.10 2.72 -27.20
CA PRO A 213 20.48 4.11 -27.43
C PRO A 213 19.57 4.83 -28.43
N ASP A 214 19.11 4.14 -29.47
CA ASP A 214 18.25 4.73 -30.51
C ASP A 214 16.83 4.96 -30.00
N ARG A 215 16.25 4.01 -29.25
CA ARG A 215 14.93 4.18 -28.62
C ARG A 215 14.94 5.29 -27.55
N LEU A 216 16.02 5.39 -26.77
CA LEU A 216 16.19 6.48 -25.82
C LEU A 216 16.27 7.85 -26.51
N ARG A 217 17.01 7.93 -27.64
CA ARG A 217 17.12 9.16 -28.42
C ARG A 217 15.76 9.57 -29.04
N ASP A 218 15.03 8.62 -29.61
CA ASP A 218 13.70 8.89 -30.14
C ASP A 218 12.72 9.34 -29.06
N ALA A 219 12.70 8.67 -27.91
CA ALA A 219 11.87 9.05 -26.77
C ALA A 219 12.24 10.47 -26.26
N ALA A 220 13.53 10.80 -26.16
CA ALA A 220 13.99 12.11 -25.76
C ALA A 220 13.55 13.21 -26.76
N TYR A 221 13.63 12.92 -28.06
CA TYR A 221 13.16 13.85 -29.08
C TYR A 221 11.64 14.08 -28.99
N ARG A 222 10.85 13.04 -28.80
CA ARG A 222 9.39 13.16 -28.59
C ARG A 222 9.01 13.88 -27.31
N LEU A 223 9.86 13.87 -26.29
CA LEU A 223 9.65 14.63 -25.05
C LEU A 223 9.97 16.11 -25.17
N THR A 224 10.62 16.55 -26.26
CA THR A 224 11.02 17.96 -26.45
C THR A 224 9.89 18.98 -26.22
N PRO A 225 8.65 18.80 -26.72
CA PRO A 225 7.56 19.73 -26.48
C PRO A 225 7.13 19.81 -24.99
N TRP A 226 7.47 18.79 -24.19
CA TRP A 226 7.09 18.64 -22.80
C TRP A 226 8.16 19.10 -21.82
N LEU A 227 9.37 19.42 -22.29
CA LEU A 227 10.54 19.63 -21.42
C LEU A 227 10.33 20.70 -20.35
N HIS A 228 9.75 21.83 -20.71
CA HIS A 228 9.53 22.93 -19.76
C HIS A 228 8.57 22.49 -18.64
N MET A 229 7.44 21.94 -19.00
CA MET A 229 6.44 21.45 -18.05
C MET A 229 6.99 20.29 -17.18
N LEU A 230 7.79 19.38 -17.79
CA LEU A 230 8.41 18.27 -17.06
C LEU A 230 9.48 18.77 -16.09
N ALA A 231 10.23 19.81 -16.45
CA ALA A 231 11.23 20.40 -15.56
C ALA A 231 10.57 21.04 -14.33
N GLU A 232 9.54 21.85 -14.52
CA GLU A 232 8.75 22.43 -13.42
C GLU A 232 8.13 21.36 -12.54
N ALA A 233 7.48 20.36 -13.14
CA ALA A 233 6.88 19.26 -12.41
C ALA A 233 7.92 18.40 -11.67
N TRP A 234 9.14 18.30 -12.19
CA TRP A 234 10.23 17.57 -11.53
C TRP A 234 10.71 18.30 -10.27
N GLU A 235 10.89 19.62 -10.35
CA GLU A 235 11.20 20.44 -9.17
C GLU A 235 10.11 20.30 -8.10
N ASP A 236 8.84 20.40 -8.49
CA ASP A 236 7.72 20.18 -7.59
C ASP A 236 7.76 18.77 -6.97
N TYR A 237 8.01 17.74 -7.80
CA TYR A 237 8.07 16.36 -7.33
C TYR A 237 9.20 16.09 -6.34
N LEU A 238 10.37 16.71 -6.53
CA LEU A 238 11.47 16.60 -5.58
C LEU A 238 11.14 17.20 -4.21
N HIS A 239 10.29 18.22 -4.16
CA HIS A 239 9.87 18.85 -2.91
C HIS A 239 8.67 18.16 -2.25
N VAL A 240 7.73 17.67 -3.05
CA VAL A 240 6.44 17.10 -2.59
C VAL A 240 6.55 15.60 -2.36
N GLY A 241 7.29 14.91 -3.23
CA GLY A 241 7.30 13.45 -3.30
C GLY A 241 6.01 12.88 -3.87
N GLY A 242 5.84 11.56 -3.72
CA GLY A 242 4.71 10.83 -4.30
C GLY A 242 3.67 10.34 -3.28
N PHE A 243 3.69 10.78 -2.02
CA PHE A 243 2.66 10.38 -1.08
C PHE A 243 1.32 11.05 -1.42
N PRO A 244 0.19 10.29 -1.49
CA PRO A 244 -1.09 10.86 -1.94
C PRO A 244 -1.53 12.11 -1.19
N LEU A 245 -1.34 12.15 0.12
CA LEU A 245 -1.65 13.32 0.95
C LEU A 245 -0.80 14.55 0.59
N ALA A 246 0.50 14.35 0.28
CA ALA A 246 1.38 15.43 -0.13
C ALA A 246 0.98 16.00 -1.49
N VAL A 247 0.69 15.10 -2.43
CA VAL A 247 0.24 15.49 -3.77
C VAL A 247 -1.08 16.25 -3.69
N ALA A 248 -2.02 15.79 -2.87
CA ALA A 248 -3.30 16.46 -2.65
C ALA A 248 -3.13 17.88 -2.06
N ALA A 249 -2.27 18.03 -1.05
CA ALA A 249 -1.96 19.32 -0.45
C ALA A 249 -1.30 20.27 -1.47
N HIS A 250 -0.37 19.77 -2.26
CA HIS A 250 0.29 20.55 -3.31
C HIS A 250 -0.69 21.03 -4.38
N ILE A 251 -1.61 20.17 -4.85
CA ILE A 251 -2.63 20.57 -5.84
C ILE A 251 -3.56 21.66 -5.28
N ARG A 252 -3.92 21.57 -4.00
CA ARG A 252 -4.82 22.53 -3.35
C ARG A 252 -4.16 23.89 -3.12
N ALA A 253 -2.97 23.91 -2.53
CA ALA A 253 -2.36 25.12 -1.96
C ALA A 253 -0.99 25.48 -2.52
N ARG A 254 -0.37 24.62 -3.32
CA ARG A 254 1.03 24.74 -3.77
C ARG A 254 2.05 24.93 -2.64
N VAL A 255 1.69 24.56 -1.43
CA VAL A 255 2.53 24.67 -0.24
C VAL A 255 2.74 23.26 0.33
N PRO A 256 4.00 22.90 0.69
CA PRO A 256 4.24 21.63 1.38
C PRO A 256 3.49 21.61 2.71
N ASP A 257 2.66 20.60 2.91
CA ASP A 257 1.94 20.42 4.16
C ASP A 257 2.91 20.07 5.30
N GLN A 258 3.03 20.98 6.29
CA GLN A 258 3.90 20.78 7.43
C GLN A 258 3.44 19.57 8.28
N SER A 259 2.14 19.30 8.34
CA SER A 259 1.58 18.15 9.04
C SER A 259 2.05 16.82 8.44
N LEU A 260 2.16 16.77 7.10
CA LEU A 260 2.71 15.62 6.39
C LEU A 260 4.20 15.43 6.67
N ARG A 261 5.00 16.51 6.66
CA ARG A 261 6.44 16.43 7.00
C ARG A 261 6.63 15.86 8.39
N LEU A 262 5.89 16.34 9.38
CA LEU A 262 5.93 15.83 10.74
C LEU A 262 5.47 14.36 10.81
N ALA A 263 4.45 13.99 10.04
CA ALA A 263 3.97 12.63 9.99
C ALA A 263 4.99 11.68 9.33
N LEU A 264 5.65 12.09 8.24
CA LEU A 264 6.72 11.31 7.61
C LEU A 264 7.95 11.21 8.50
N GLN A 265 8.31 12.30 9.17
CA GLN A 265 9.38 12.31 10.17
C GLN A 265 9.06 11.34 11.31
N GLY A 266 7.81 11.33 11.82
CA GLY A 266 7.37 10.36 12.83
C GLY A 266 7.43 8.91 12.33
N VAL A 267 7.11 8.65 11.06
CA VAL A 267 7.26 7.32 10.45
C VAL A 267 8.73 6.90 10.35
N ILE A 268 9.59 7.80 9.91
CA ILE A 268 11.02 7.54 9.80
C ILE A 268 11.62 7.32 11.18
N SER A 269 11.39 8.23 12.12
CA SER A 269 11.93 8.15 13.49
C SER A 269 11.34 6.98 14.28
N GLY A 270 10.01 6.75 14.18
CA GLY A 270 9.33 5.72 14.97
C GLY A 270 9.51 4.31 14.42
N ASP A 271 9.30 4.10 13.13
CA ASP A 271 9.25 2.74 12.56
C ASP A 271 10.61 2.22 12.11
N ALA A 272 11.44 3.08 11.46
CA ALA A 272 12.70 2.63 10.90
C ALA A 272 13.82 2.58 11.95
N PHE A 273 13.87 3.56 12.83
CA PHE A 273 15.03 3.77 13.71
C PHE A 273 14.83 3.28 15.14
N GLN A 274 13.63 3.33 15.71
CA GLN A 274 13.37 2.70 17.02
C GLN A 274 13.58 1.20 16.95
N ARG A 275 13.23 0.55 15.84
CA ARG A 275 13.51 -0.88 15.63
C ARG A 275 15.00 -1.17 15.48
N ALA A 276 15.77 -0.25 14.90
CA ALA A 276 17.22 -0.33 14.81
C ALA A 276 17.93 0.06 16.13
N ARG A 277 17.17 0.49 17.16
CA ARG A 277 17.69 1.01 18.43
C ARG A 277 18.64 2.19 18.26
N LEU A 278 18.43 3.00 17.23
CA LEU A 278 19.19 4.21 16.98
C LEU A 278 18.62 5.39 17.79
N SER A 279 19.48 6.24 18.32
CA SER A 279 19.07 7.50 18.93
C SER A 279 18.62 8.51 17.84
N ASP A 280 17.90 9.55 18.24
CA ASP A 280 17.47 10.61 17.31
C ASP A 280 18.65 11.30 16.64
N LEU A 281 19.79 11.44 17.33
CA LEU A 281 21.03 12.01 16.81
C LEU A 281 21.64 11.11 15.73
N GLN A 282 21.79 9.82 16.01
CA GLN A 282 22.28 8.82 15.05
C GLN A 282 21.37 8.72 13.82
N THR A 283 20.05 8.81 14.04
CA THR A 283 19.06 8.87 12.98
C THR A 283 19.25 10.07 12.07
N GLY A 284 19.41 11.26 12.67
CA GLY A 284 19.66 12.50 11.94
C GLY A 284 20.93 12.45 11.12
N GLU A 285 22.01 11.96 11.68
CA GLU A 285 23.30 11.82 11.00
C GLU A 285 23.20 10.83 9.83
N MET A 286 22.58 9.69 10.03
CA MET A 286 22.38 8.71 8.96
C MET A 286 21.54 9.27 7.80
N LEU A 287 20.45 9.99 8.10
CA LEU A 287 19.65 10.64 7.06
C LEU A 287 20.43 11.73 6.32
N HIS A 288 21.25 12.50 7.04
CA HIS A 288 22.11 13.50 6.44
C HIS A 288 23.14 12.88 5.49
N GLN A 289 23.78 11.79 5.89
CA GLN A 289 24.74 11.07 5.06
C GLN A 289 24.07 10.41 3.84
N LEU A 290 22.86 9.86 4.00
CA LEU A 290 22.07 9.36 2.88
C LEU A 290 21.74 10.47 1.89
N ALA A 291 21.30 11.63 2.37
CA ALA A 291 20.98 12.77 1.51
C ALA A 291 22.19 13.28 0.74
N ARG A 292 23.36 13.35 1.39
CA ARG A 292 24.62 13.74 0.74
C ARG A 292 25.12 12.70 -0.27
N GLY A 293 24.79 11.43 -0.06
CA GLY A 293 25.16 10.31 -0.93
C GLY A 293 24.22 10.11 -2.11
N LEU A 294 23.11 10.86 -2.24
CA LEU A 294 22.18 10.72 -3.35
C LEU A 294 22.92 10.92 -4.69
N GLY A 295 22.75 9.96 -5.61
CA GLY A 295 23.41 9.96 -6.91
C GLY A 295 24.85 9.40 -6.92
N SER A 296 25.39 8.99 -5.76
CA SER A 296 26.70 8.35 -5.65
C SER A 296 26.59 6.84 -5.31
N LYS A 297 27.72 6.12 -5.40
CA LYS A 297 27.74 4.71 -4.98
C LYS A 297 27.46 4.59 -3.49
N PHE A 298 26.42 3.87 -3.12
CA PHE A 298 26.07 3.60 -1.75
C PHE A 298 27.05 2.61 -1.10
N ASN A 299 27.58 2.99 0.07
CA ASN A 299 28.45 2.12 0.87
C ASN A 299 27.85 1.94 2.28
N ALA A 300 27.20 0.79 2.51
CA ALA A 300 26.58 0.47 3.79
C ALA A 300 27.58 0.46 4.97
N ALA A 301 28.83 0.01 4.75
CA ALA A 301 29.87 0.03 5.77
C ALA A 301 30.37 1.45 6.09
N GLY A 302 30.30 2.37 5.13
CA GLY A 302 30.56 3.79 5.34
C GLY A 302 29.50 4.45 6.20
N LEU A 303 28.24 4.11 5.97
CA LEU A 303 27.09 4.58 6.77
C LEU A 303 27.16 4.06 8.21
N ALA A 304 27.47 2.78 8.42
CA ALA A 304 27.58 2.20 9.75
C ALA A 304 28.63 2.93 10.62
N ARG A 305 29.76 3.33 10.05
CA ARG A 305 30.80 4.08 10.76
C ARG A 305 30.42 5.52 11.16
N CYS A 306 29.34 6.06 10.60
CA CYS A 306 28.84 7.38 11.00
C CYS A 306 27.87 7.30 12.19
N ILE A 307 27.51 6.06 12.61
CA ILE A 307 26.52 5.81 13.67
C ILE A 307 27.22 5.36 14.96
N ASP A 308 28.44 4.83 14.85
CA ASP A 308 29.32 4.51 15.99
C ASP A 308 29.90 5.79 16.59
#